data_6374563b8b5ee524d1b9be46d7f10f08
#
_entry.id   6374563b8b5ee524d1b9be46d7f10f08
#
_cell.length_a   1.000
_cell.length_b   1.000
_cell.length_c   1.000
_cell.angle_alpha   90.00
_cell.angle_beta   90.00
_cell.angle_gamma   90.00
#
_symmetry.space_group_name_H-M   'P 1'
#
loop_
_entity.id
_entity.type
_entity.pdbx_description
1 polymer ?
#
loop_
_entity_poly.entity_id
_entity_poly.type
_entity_poly.pdbx_seq_one_letter_code
_entity_poly.pdbx_strand_id
1 'polypeptide(L)'
;MSCPITPYYLPGGILIPRLLIAILLLTSPSLHIKAQNVLDKTGLGPSAIASAAYGFRLLSSSYAGNALRILRTSDNTTADIGFTANGDLDTATLKTFVGTSSGLVTTWYDQSGHGLDLTQPTQANQPVLVNAGVINRENNQPFIRFFGSGTAYNSLNLATAMSTVGHVSAVMRLMSTGDGFILSYTNGYNWHSNPPNFLINSTYASGAVQSGNGWSNGTAYTPTALPWPAALSVDELEPATPSSGTTWDNIGSDRNQYHDISLGGGYGELIGFPTALSTADRNTLEASEATYFSIGILPVTWLSFTAQSQDGAVLLQWQTASEQNSRDFIVQSGSDGATWINLATLPAAGNSATPRSYSYVDDNPPPGKAYYRLQQTDLDGDVHYSVVVAIEVPGAQKEFQLIQNPVASRLLRINVYRSTTLSLLTMGGTLLWKEHFEPGAASISLADYPKGTYLLSGQTTTVKLLLQ
;
A
#
# COMPACT_ATOMS: atom_id res chain seq x y z
N MET A 1 -54.39 10.28 1.11
CA MET A 1 -54.87 10.90 2.35
C MET A 1 -53.91 12.05 2.65
N SER A 2 -54.38 13.28 2.38
CA SER A 2 -53.62 14.51 2.58
C SER A 2 -53.90 15.05 3.99
N CYS A 3 -52.83 15.25 4.74
CA CYS A 3 -52.93 15.89 6.07
C CYS A 3 -52.58 17.38 5.88
N PRO A 4 -53.44 18.32 6.34
CA PRO A 4 -53.19 19.76 6.19
C PRO A 4 -52.26 20.25 7.31
N ILE A 5 -51.28 21.03 6.93
CA ILE A 5 -50.36 21.73 7.85
C ILE A 5 -50.92 23.13 8.10
N THR A 6 -51.31 23.40 9.33
CA THR A 6 -51.73 24.73 9.83
C THR A 6 -50.49 25.61 10.09
N PRO A 7 -50.49 26.89 9.69
CA PRO A 7 -49.40 27.80 9.99
C PRO A 7 -49.53 28.41 11.40
N TYR A 8 -48.43 28.40 12.17
CA TYR A 8 -48.32 29.16 13.42
C TYR A 8 -47.92 30.62 13.13
N TYR A 9 -48.70 31.57 13.62
CA TYR A 9 -48.35 33.01 13.61
C TYR A 9 -47.69 33.39 14.94
N LEU A 10 -46.54 34.07 14.88
CA LEU A 10 -45.98 34.83 15.99
C LEU A 10 -46.23 36.34 15.78
N PRO A 11 -46.56 37.10 16.82
CA PRO A 11 -46.85 38.55 16.68
C PRO A 11 -45.50 39.31 16.56
N GLY A 12 -45.31 39.97 15.42
CA GLY A 12 -44.15 40.83 15.20
C GLY A 12 -43.64 40.79 13.75
N GLY A 13 -44.49 41.16 12.82
CA GLY A 13 -44.35 41.13 11.38
C GLY A 13 -42.99 41.44 10.72
N ILE A 14 -42.12 40.44 10.61
CA ILE A 14 -41.00 40.43 9.66
C ILE A 14 -41.10 39.16 8.84
N LEU A 15 -41.43 39.29 7.56
CA LEU A 15 -41.42 38.20 6.59
C LEU A 15 -39.96 37.90 6.21
N ILE A 16 -39.46 36.76 6.65
CA ILE A 16 -38.16 36.25 6.14
C ILE A 16 -38.52 35.24 5.05
N PRO A 17 -38.05 35.40 3.79
CA PRO A 17 -38.27 34.41 2.76
C PRO A 17 -37.51 33.16 3.11
N ARG A 18 -38.21 32.02 3.21
CA ARG A 18 -37.59 30.71 3.33
C ARG A 18 -36.83 30.39 2.06
N LEU A 19 -35.53 30.51 2.15
CA LEU A 19 -34.61 29.92 1.18
C LEU A 19 -34.73 28.39 1.31
N LEU A 20 -35.39 27.73 0.37
CA LEU A 20 -35.33 26.28 0.22
C LEU A 20 -33.87 25.93 -0.17
N ILE A 21 -33.07 25.56 0.80
CA ILE A 21 -31.80 24.86 0.52
C ILE A 21 -32.19 23.45 0.09
N ALA A 22 -32.34 23.24 -1.20
CA ALA A 22 -32.28 21.90 -1.77
C ALA A 22 -30.85 21.40 -1.53
N ILE A 23 -30.64 20.56 -0.51
CA ILE A 23 -29.41 19.77 -0.38
C ILE A 23 -29.45 18.79 -1.54
N LEU A 24 -28.81 19.21 -2.66
CA LEU A 24 -28.44 18.33 -3.73
C LEU A 24 -27.35 17.43 -3.14
N LEU A 25 -27.72 16.24 -2.67
CA LEU A 25 -26.78 15.15 -2.44
C LEU A 25 -26.15 14.84 -3.80
N LEU A 26 -25.11 15.59 -4.14
CA LEU A 26 -24.13 15.16 -5.11
C LEU A 26 -23.48 13.91 -4.51
N THR A 27 -24.03 12.75 -4.83
CA THR A 27 -23.26 11.53 -4.82
C THR A 27 -22.16 11.75 -5.85
N SER A 28 -21.05 12.34 -5.42
CA SER A 28 -19.81 12.25 -6.18
C SER A 28 -19.59 10.75 -6.39
N PRO A 29 -19.52 10.25 -7.63
CA PRO A 29 -19.01 8.91 -7.81
C PRO A 29 -17.65 8.94 -7.13
N SER A 30 -17.43 8.08 -6.15
CA SER A 30 -16.10 7.82 -5.64
C SER A 30 -15.27 7.50 -6.88
N LEU A 31 -14.43 8.44 -7.31
CA LEU A 31 -13.38 8.17 -8.27
C LEU A 31 -12.47 7.16 -7.57
N HIS A 32 -12.79 5.88 -7.76
CA HIS A 32 -11.81 4.85 -7.53
C HIS A 32 -10.73 5.13 -8.60
N ILE A 33 -9.65 5.76 -8.17
CA ILE A 33 -8.43 5.85 -8.98
C ILE A 33 -7.95 4.41 -9.06
N LYS A 34 -8.40 3.71 -10.09
CA LYS A 34 -7.92 2.36 -10.38
C LYS A 34 -6.46 2.49 -10.75
N ALA A 35 -5.63 1.61 -10.20
CA ALA A 35 -4.20 1.59 -10.44
C ALA A 35 -3.91 1.02 -11.84
N GLN A 36 -4.30 1.78 -12.87
CA GLN A 36 -4.14 1.43 -14.29
C GLN A 36 -2.88 2.06 -14.87
N ASN A 37 -2.46 1.57 -16.03
CA ASN A 37 -1.30 2.08 -16.75
C ASN A 37 -0.02 2.07 -15.89
N VAL A 38 0.18 1.01 -15.13
CA VAL A 38 1.34 0.89 -14.24
C VAL A 38 2.65 0.96 -15.01
N LEU A 39 2.67 0.48 -16.27
CA LEU A 39 3.84 0.53 -17.14
C LEU A 39 4.16 1.94 -17.67
N ASP A 40 3.29 2.92 -17.46
CA ASP A 40 3.58 4.32 -17.79
C ASP A 40 4.34 5.04 -16.65
N LYS A 41 4.58 4.38 -15.51
CA LYS A 41 5.35 4.95 -14.40
C LYS A 41 6.83 4.96 -14.71
N THR A 42 7.53 5.98 -14.20
CA THR A 42 8.99 6.06 -14.33
C THR A 42 9.62 4.77 -13.78
N GLY A 43 10.56 4.18 -14.52
CA GLY A 43 11.21 2.92 -14.16
C GLY A 43 10.45 1.66 -14.59
N LEU A 44 9.15 1.72 -14.86
CA LEU A 44 8.32 0.59 -15.32
C LEU A 44 7.88 0.71 -16.78
N GLY A 45 8.03 1.88 -17.38
CA GLY A 45 7.57 2.22 -18.72
C GLY A 45 8.47 1.75 -19.86
N PRO A 46 8.19 2.13 -21.12
CA PRO A 46 8.78 1.55 -22.32
C PRO A 46 10.31 1.65 -22.44
N SER A 47 10.99 2.30 -21.53
CA SER A 47 12.45 2.34 -21.43
C SER A 47 13.05 1.43 -20.35
N ALA A 48 12.28 1.05 -19.33
CA ALA A 48 12.66 -0.01 -18.37
C ALA A 48 12.10 -1.36 -18.81
N ILE A 49 11.14 -1.31 -19.66
CA ILE A 49 10.62 -2.31 -20.59
C ILE A 49 10.28 -3.61 -19.89
N ALA A 50 9.03 -3.71 -19.43
CA ALA A 50 8.43 -5.03 -19.29
C ALA A 50 8.68 -5.82 -20.57
N SER A 51 9.31 -6.97 -20.46
CA SER A 51 9.53 -7.86 -21.61
C SER A 51 8.24 -8.52 -22.06
N ALA A 52 7.31 -8.74 -21.11
CA ALA A 52 5.98 -9.28 -21.33
C ALA A 52 5.05 -8.80 -20.21
N ALA A 53 3.79 -8.49 -20.55
CA ALA A 53 2.82 -7.98 -19.59
C ALA A 53 1.40 -8.42 -19.93
N TYR A 54 0.75 -9.14 -19.00
CA TYR A 54 -0.58 -9.70 -19.18
C TYR A 54 -1.48 -9.29 -18.01
N GLY A 55 -2.67 -8.80 -18.32
CA GLY A 55 -3.62 -8.35 -17.30
C GLY A 55 -5.03 -8.16 -17.84
N PHE A 56 -5.98 -8.06 -16.90
CA PHE A 56 -7.40 -7.74 -17.17
C PHE A 56 -7.70 -6.25 -17.03
N ARG A 57 -6.67 -5.45 -16.82
CA ARG A 57 -6.69 -3.99 -16.89
C ARG A 57 -5.68 -3.51 -17.93
N LEU A 58 -5.88 -2.31 -18.40
CA LEU A 58 -4.91 -1.67 -19.30
C LEU A 58 -3.64 -1.33 -18.49
N LEU A 59 -2.51 -1.93 -18.86
CA LEU A 59 -1.23 -1.80 -18.14
C LEU A 59 -0.39 -0.64 -18.70
N SER A 60 -0.57 -0.26 -19.96
CA SER A 60 0.09 0.90 -20.57
C SER A 60 -0.88 1.68 -21.42
N SER A 61 -0.86 3.02 -21.35
CA SER A 61 -1.70 3.92 -22.17
C SER A 61 -1.31 3.89 -23.64
N SER A 62 -0.11 3.42 -23.97
CA SER A 62 0.33 3.24 -25.36
C SER A 62 -0.20 1.95 -26.02
N TYR A 63 -0.75 1.03 -25.24
CA TYR A 63 -1.31 -0.21 -25.75
C TYR A 63 -2.72 0.00 -26.29
N ALA A 64 -2.94 -0.36 -27.54
CA ALA A 64 -4.24 -0.21 -28.24
C ALA A 64 -4.87 -1.55 -28.65
N GLY A 65 -4.30 -2.67 -28.19
CA GLY A 65 -4.78 -4.02 -28.49
C GLY A 65 -5.89 -4.51 -27.56
N ASN A 66 -6.25 -5.79 -27.70
CA ASN A 66 -7.21 -6.47 -26.85
C ASN A 66 -6.54 -7.06 -25.60
N ALA A 67 -7.32 -7.36 -24.55
CA ALA A 67 -6.83 -8.05 -23.38
C ALA A 67 -6.62 -9.54 -23.68
N LEU A 68 -7.60 -10.16 -24.31
CA LEU A 68 -7.58 -11.61 -24.54
C LEU A 68 -8.48 -12.02 -25.71
N ARG A 69 -8.27 -13.25 -26.20
CA ARG A 69 -9.19 -13.95 -27.11
C ARG A 69 -9.84 -15.10 -26.38
N ILE A 70 -11.18 -15.18 -26.49
CA ILE A 70 -12.02 -16.19 -25.85
C ILE A 70 -12.65 -17.09 -26.90
N LEU A 71 -12.66 -18.41 -26.64
CA LEU A 71 -13.45 -19.41 -27.34
C LEU A 71 -14.71 -19.73 -26.54
N ARG A 72 -15.88 -19.61 -27.16
CA ARG A 72 -17.18 -20.01 -26.58
C ARG A 72 -17.39 -21.51 -26.82
N THR A 73 -17.62 -22.27 -25.75
CA THR A 73 -17.67 -23.75 -25.85
C THR A 73 -18.91 -24.32 -26.52
N SER A 74 -20.01 -23.56 -26.69
CA SER A 74 -21.24 -24.07 -27.32
C SER A 74 -21.15 -24.25 -28.83
N ASP A 75 -20.27 -23.50 -29.49
CA ASP A 75 -20.17 -23.48 -30.97
C ASP A 75 -18.73 -23.30 -31.48
N ASN A 76 -17.76 -23.25 -30.55
CA ASN A 76 -16.33 -23.06 -30.84
C ASN A 76 -15.99 -21.76 -31.59
N THR A 77 -16.87 -20.76 -31.52
CA THR A 77 -16.56 -19.43 -32.05
C THR A 77 -15.63 -18.66 -31.11
N THR A 78 -14.84 -17.77 -31.65
CA THR A 78 -13.89 -16.93 -30.87
C THR A 78 -14.22 -15.45 -31.00
N ALA A 79 -13.91 -14.68 -29.97
CA ALA A 79 -13.95 -13.22 -29.98
C ALA A 79 -12.79 -12.61 -29.23
N ASP A 80 -12.32 -11.47 -29.69
CA ASP A 80 -11.36 -10.64 -28.98
C ASP A 80 -12.10 -9.72 -28.00
N ILE A 81 -11.63 -9.67 -26.76
CA ILE A 81 -12.17 -8.85 -25.70
C ILE A 81 -11.14 -7.79 -25.33
N GLY A 82 -11.53 -6.53 -25.45
CA GLY A 82 -10.70 -5.38 -25.14
C GLY A 82 -10.98 -4.81 -23.76
N PHE A 83 -10.72 -3.51 -23.65
CA PHE A 83 -10.88 -2.75 -22.42
C PHE A 83 -12.01 -1.73 -22.54
N THR A 84 -12.63 -1.40 -21.43
CA THR A 84 -13.55 -0.27 -21.30
C THR A 84 -12.77 1.06 -21.39
N ALA A 85 -13.48 2.17 -21.52
CA ALA A 85 -12.88 3.50 -21.47
C ALA A 85 -12.10 3.78 -20.15
N ASN A 86 -12.43 3.05 -19.09
CA ASN A 86 -11.71 3.14 -17.80
C ASN A 86 -10.49 2.20 -17.75
N GLY A 87 -10.20 1.47 -18.81
CA GLY A 87 -9.08 0.52 -18.88
C GLY A 87 -9.33 -0.82 -18.16
N ASP A 88 -10.54 -1.13 -17.71
CA ASP A 88 -10.89 -2.47 -17.20
C ASP A 88 -11.25 -3.39 -18.35
N LEU A 89 -11.12 -4.71 -18.15
CA LEU A 89 -11.64 -5.69 -19.09
C LEU A 89 -13.12 -5.40 -19.42
N ASP A 90 -13.48 -5.37 -20.71
CA ASP A 90 -14.88 -5.23 -21.12
C ASP A 90 -15.66 -6.52 -20.81
N THR A 91 -16.03 -6.67 -19.55
CA THR A 91 -16.81 -7.82 -19.08
C THR A 91 -18.24 -7.82 -19.60
N ALA A 92 -18.75 -6.70 -20.09
CA ALA A 92 -20.09 -6.63 -20.70
C ALA A 92 -20.08 -7.31 -22.09
N THR A 93 -19.12 -6.96 -22.93
CA THR A 93 -18.88 -7.63 -24.24
C THR A 93 -18.56 -9.11 -24.02
N LEU A 94 -17.70 -9.46 -23.07
CA LEU A 94 -17.38 -10.84 -22.72
C LEU A 94 -18.63 -11.65 -22.36
N LYS A 95 -19.48 -11.16 -21.48
CA LYS A 95 -20.72 -11.82 -21.06
C LYS A 95 -21.71 -11.95 -22.22
N THR A 96 -21.85 -10.92 -23.02
CA THR A 96 -22.74 -10.94 -24.20
C THR A 96 -22.29 -12.00 -25.20
N PHE A 97 -20.98 -12.12 -25.42
CA PHE A 97 -20.43 -13.11 -26.35
C PHE A 97 -20.59 -14.54 -25.79
N VAL A 98 -20.19 -14.78 -24.56
CA VAL A 98 -20.20 -16.16 -23.98
C VAL A 98 -21.61 -16.64 -23.67
N GLY A 99 -22.53 -15.75 -23.26
CA GLY A 99 -23.87 -16.07 -22.81
C GLY A 99 -23.86 -17.02 -21.59
N THR A 100 -24.58 -18.13 -21.67
CA THR A 100 -24.62 -19.17 -20.62
C THR A 100 -23.56 -20.25 -20.79
N SER A 101 -22.73 -20.17 -21.83
CA SER A 101 -21.65 -21.12 -22.12
C SER A 101 -20.41 -20.88 -21.24
N SER A 102 -19.44 -21.75 -21.39
CA SER A 102 -18.09 -21.49 -20.87
C SER A 102 -17.25 -20.75 -21.89
N GLY A 103 -16.32 -19.94 -21.39
CA GLY A 103 -15.36 -19.16 -22.16
C GLY A 103 -13.93 -19.58 -21.81
N LEU A 104 -13.24 -20.13 -22.79
CA LEU A 104 -11.88 -20.62 -22.67
C LEU A 104 -10.91 -19.60 -23.28
N VAL A 105 -9.77 -19.38 -22.62
CA VAL A 105 -8.75 -18.42 -23.12
C VAL A 105 -7.87 -19.11 -24.15
N THR A 106 -7.97 -18.63 -25.40
CA THR A 106 -7.08 -19.08 -26.49
C THR A 106 -5.83 -18.25 -26.60
N THR A 107 -5.93 -16.95 -26.23
CA THR A 107 -4.82 -16.01 -26.25
C THR A 107 -4.95 -15.00 -25.09
N TRP A 108 -3.90 -14.78 -24.34
CA TRP A 108 -3.74 -13.66 -23.44
C TRP A 108 -2.71 -12.71 -24.06
N TYR A 109 -3.17 -11.55 -24.49
CA TYR A 109 -2.37 -10.63 -25.28
C TYR A 109 -1.33 -9.90 -24.43
N ASP A 110 -0.14 -9.78 -24.99
CA ASP A 110 0.97 -9.04 -24.38
C ASP A 110 0.78 -7.52 -24.51
N GLN A 111 0.70 -6.84 -23.40
CA GLN A 111 0.54 -5.38 -23.35
C GLN A 111 1.87 -4.63 -23.24
N SER A 112 3.01 -5.33 -23.24
CA SER A 112 4.35 -4.70 -23.21
C SER A 112 4.73 -4.05 -24.54
N GLY A 113 4.09 -4.49 -25.63
CA GLY A 113 4.41 -4.05 -26.99
C GLY A 113 5.44 -4.94 -27.70
N HIS A 114 5.90 -6.03 -27.09
CA HIS A 114 6.87 -6.95 -27.70
C HIS A 114 6.20 -8.08 -28.49
N GLY A 115 4.86 -8.23 -28.40
CA GLY A 115 4.11 -9.25 -29.12
C GLY A 115 4.34 -10.66 -28.62
N LEU A 116 4.68 -10.83 -27.35
CA LEU A 116 4.86 -12.11 -26.68
C LEU A 116 3.54 -12.64 -26.17
N ASP A 117 2.57 -12.84 -27.07
CA ASP A 117 1.25 -13.35 -26.71
C ASP A 117 1.33 -14.79 -26.15
N LEU A 118 0.63 -15.03 -25.06
CA LEU A 118 0.45 -16.34 -24.49
C LEU A 118 -0.72 -17.05 -25.14
N THR A 119 -0.49 -18.17 -25.84
CA THR A 119 -1.49 -18.85 -26.67
C THR A 119 -1.69 -20.32 -26.34
N GLN A 120 -2.90 -20.85 -26.59
CA GLN A 120 -3.22 -22.27 -26.52
C GLN A 120 -4.17 -22.68 -27.65
N PRO A 121 -3.67 -23.33 -28.71
CA PRO A 121 -4.51 -23.76 -29.84
C PRO A 121 -5.38 -24.98 -29.54
N THR A 122 -4.99 -25.84 -28.58
CA THR A 122 -5.73 -27.05 -28.25
C THR A 122 -6.80 -26.75 -27.21
N GLN A 123 -8.08 -26.80 -27.62
CA GLN A 123 -9.23 -26.45 -26.78
C GLN A 123 -9.23 -27.14 -25.43
N ALA A 124 -8.90 -28.44 -25.36
CA ALA A 124 -8.86 -29.20 -24.10
C ALA A 124 -7.84 -28.67 -23.09
N ASN A 125 -6.84 -27.91 -23.55
CA ASN A 125 -5.76 -27.38 -22.74
C ASN A 125 -5.93 -25.88 -22.46
N GLN A 126 -7.01 -25.24 -22.91
CA GLN A 126 -7.26 -23.83 -22.71
C GLN A 126 -7.75 -23.55 -21.29
N PRO A 127 -7.17 -22.59 -20.56
CA PRO A 127 -7.65 -22.21 -19.24
C PRO A 127 -8.99 -21.50 -19.30
N VAL A 128 -9.71 -21.48 -18.18
CA VAL A 128 -11.10 -21.03 -18.11
C VAL A 128 -11.19 -19.64 -17.50
N LEU A 129 -11.78 -18.68 -18.20
CA LEU A 129 -12.15 -17.39 -17.65
C LEU A 129 -13.65 -17.32 -17.31
N VAL A 130 -14.51 -17.95 -18.09
CA VAL A 130 -15.95 -17.97 -17.84
C VAL A 130 -16.40 -19.42 -17.69
N ASN A 131 -17.04 -19.74 -16.58
CA ASN A 131 -17.60 -21.05 -16.30
C ASN A 131 -19.12 -21.00 -16.31
N ALA A 132 -19.76 -21.64 -17.28
CA ALA A 132 -21.23 -21.65 -17.44
C ALA A 132 -21.87 -20.26 -17.29
N GLY A 133 -21.34 -19.28 -18.02
CA GLY A 133 -21.82 -17.88 -18.02
C GLY A 133 -21.32 -17.01 -16.85
N VAL A 134 -20.60 -17.61 -15.89
CA VAL A 134 -20.06 -16.87 -14.74
C VAL A 134 -18.56 -16.58 -14.92
N ILE A 135 -18.18 -15.31 -14.92
CA ILE A 135 -16.76 -14.91 -14.98
C ILE A 135 -16.08 -15.33 -13.69
N ASN A 136 -14.99 -16.09 -13.78
CA ASN A 136 -14.12 -16.37 -12.66
C ASN A 136 -13.50 -15.08 -12.12
N ARG A 137 -13.52 -14.91 -10.80
CA ARG A 137 -13.02 -13.72 -10.14
C ARG A 137 -12.28 -14.08 -8.85
N GLU A 138 -11.30 -13.26 -8.50
CA GLU A 138 -10.73 -13.14 -7.17
C GLU A 138 -10.85 -11.66 -6.75
N ASN A 139 -11.28 -11.38 -5.53
CA ASN A 139 -11.49 -10.03 -5.01
C ASN A 139 -12.22 -9.11 -6.03
N ASN A 140 -13.27 -9.61 -6.66
CA ASN A 140 -14.04 -8.94 -7.72
C ASN A 140 -13.33 -8.70 -9.05
N GLN A 141 -12.04 -9.00 -9.20
CA GLN A 141 -11.33 -8.85 -10.46
C GLN A 141 -11.34 -10.13 -11.27
N PRO A 142 -11.39 -10.07 -12.62
CA PRO A 142 -11.32 -11.25 -13.48
C PRO A 142 -10.06 -12.05 -13.21
N PHE A 143 -10.18 -13.39 -13.31
CA PHE A 143 -9.11 -14.31 -12.93
C PHE A 143 -9.15 -15.55 -13.82
N ILE A 144 -8.06 -15.83 -14.55
CA ILE A 144 -7.95 -17.05 -15.35
C ILE A 144 -7.71 -18.25 -14.43
N ARG A 145 -8.50 -19.31 -14.59
CA ARG A 145 -8.36 -20.56 -13.87
C ARG A 145 -7.67 -21.62 -14.72
N PHE A 146 -6.64 -22.19 -14.12
CA PHE A 146 -5.95 -23.36 -14.64
C PHE A 146 -6.39 -24.56 -13.83
N PHE A 147 -6.91 -25.59 -14.52
CA PHE A 147 -7.30 -26.83 -13.89
C PHE A 147 -6.37 -27.93 -14.33
N GLY A 148 -5.93 -28.76 -13.40
CA GLY A 148 -5.19 -29.96 -13.66
C GLY A 148 -5.80 -31.13 -12.94
N SER A 149 -6.10 -32.18 -13.66
CA SER A 149 -6.40 -33.48 -13.07
C SER A 149 -6.08 -34.58 -14.08
N GLY A 150 -5.17 -35.46 -13.72
CA GLY A 150 -4.84 -36.66 -14.50
C GLY A 150 -4.25 -36.33 -15.88
N THR A 151 -5.00 -36.52 -16.95
CA THR A 151 -4.54 -36.34 -18.34
C THR A 151 -4.91 -34.99 -18.95
N ALA A 152 -5.63 -34.12 -18.23
CA ALA A 152 -6.04 -32.79 -18.70
C ALA A 152 -5.29 -31.70 -17.93
N TYR A 153 -4.57 -30.86 -18.62
CA TYR A 153 -3.86 -29.71 -18.05
C TYR A 153 -4.13 -28.48 -18.90
N ASN A 154 -4.30 -27.35 -18.23
CA ASN A 154 -4.42 -26.08 -18.92
C ASN A 154 -3.06 -25.38 -18.94
N SER A 155 -2.72 -24.80 -20.08
CA SER A 155 -1.51 -23.99 -20.25
C SER A 155 -1.71 -22.88 -21.25
N LEU A 156 -0.88 -21.84 -21.14
CA LEU A 156 -0.69 -20.84 -22.20
C LEU A 156 0.79 -20.78 -22.51
N ASN A 157 1.14 -20.72 -23.79
CA ASN A 157 2.50 -20.86 -24.27
C ASN A 157 2.93 -19.67 -25.10
N LEU A 158 4.19 -19.24 -24.95
CA LEU A 158 4.85 -18.30 -25.84
C LEU A 158 5.26 -19.00 -27.13
N ALA A 159 5.14 -18.34 -28.26
CA ALA A 159 5.66 -18.82 -29.53
C ALA A 159 7.22 -18.84 -29.55
N THR A 160 7.83 -17.96 -28.79
CA THR A 160 9.29 -17.87 -28.60
C THR A 160 9.58 -17.71 -27.11
N ALA A 161 10.46 -18.56 -26.58
CA ALA A 161 10.85 -18.51 -25.19
C ALA A 161 11.51 -17.16 -24.83
N MET A 162 11.16 -16.60 -23.69
CA MET A 162 11.83 -15.46 -23.11
C MET A 162 13.12 -15.93 -22.45
N SER A 163 14.26 -15.60 -23.03
CA SER A 163 15.54 -16.21 -22.68
C SER A 163 16.12 -15.71 -21.36
N THR A 164 15.73 -14.52 -20.92
CA THR A 164 16.23 -13.93 -19.67
C THR A 164 15.11 -13.19 -18.93
N VAL A 165 14.96 -13.50 -17.65
CA VAL A 165 14.06 -12.79 -16.74
C VAL A 165 14.87 -12.27 -15.58
N GLY A 166 14.84 -10.96 -15.36
CA GLY A 166 15.50 -10.31 -14.25
C GLY A 166 14.55 -10.01 -13.10
N HIS A 167 13.26 -9.83 -13.40
CA HIS A 167 12.21 -9.68 -12.39
C HIS A 167 10.88 -10.18 -12.96
N VAL A 168 10.06 -10.83 -12.13
CA VAL A 168 8.69 -11.19 -12.46
C VAL A 168 7.79 -10.83 -11.29
N SER A 169 6.65 -10.23 -11.60
CA SER A 169 5.53 -10.04 -10.66
C SER A 169 4.31 -10.79 -11.16
N ALA A 170 3.62 -11.48 -10.27
CA ALA A 170 2.42 -12.23 -10.56
C ALA A 170 1.35 -12.05 -9.48
N VAL A 171 0.17 -11.63 -9.89
CA VAL A 171 -1.02 -11.72 -9.05
C VAL A 171 -1.63 -13.09 -9.24
N MET A 172 -1.50 -13.95 -8.24
CA MET A 172 -1.89 -15.35 -8.37
C MET A 172 -2.50 -15.92 -7.09
N ARG A 173 -3.17 -17.05 -7.28
CA ARG A 173 -3.62 -17.93 -6.21
C ARG A 173 -3.48 -19.37 -6.66
N LEU A 174 -2.83 -20.21 -5.85
CA LEU A 174 -2.62 -21.61 -6.13
C LEU A 174 -3.47 -22.47 -5.21
N MET A 175 -4.22 -23.41 -5.78
CA MET A 175 -5.25 -24.18 -5.07
C MET A 175 -4.93 -25.68 -4.98
N SER A 176 -3.96 -26.17 -5.74
CA SER A 176 -3.56 -27.57 -5.72
C SER A 176 -2.33 -27.78 -4.85
N THR A 177 -2.19 -29.02 -4.35
CA THR A 177 -1.00 -29.50 -3.64
C THR A 177 -0.05 -30.28 -4.55
N GLY A 178 -0.34 -30.34 -5.85
CA GLY A 178 0.56 -30.93 -6.85
C GLY A 178 1.66 -29.96 -7.24
N ASP A 179 2.80 -30.47 -7.70
CA ASP A 179 3.89 -29.65 -8.21
C ASP A 179 3.36 -28.66 -9.24
N GLY A 180 3.72 -27.39 -9.10
CA GLY A 180 3.28 -26.34 -10.01
C GLY A 180 4.47 -25.47 -10.43
N PHE A 181 4.24 -24.60 -11.39
CA PHE A 181 5.22 -23.65 -11.86
C PHE A 181 4.53 -22.30 -12.03
N ILE A 182 5.10 -21.26 -11.45
CA ILE A 182 4.64 -19.91 -11.75
C ILE A 182 4.98 -19.52 -13.18
N LEU A 183 6.16 -19.90 -13.62
CA LEU A 183 6.63 -19.86 -14.99
C LEU A 183 7.23 -21.22 -15.30
N SER A 184 7.14 -21.65 -16.54
CA SER A 184 7.70 -22.93 -16.96
C SER A 184 8.57 -22.77 -18.18
N TYR A 185 9.52 -23.68 -18.32
CA TYR A 185 10.38 -23.76 -19.49
C TYR A 185 10.34 -25.19 -20.03
N THR A 186 9.95 -25.32 -21.31
CA THR A 186 9.79 -26.64 -22.00
C THR A 186 11.00 -27.53 -21.85
N ASN A 187 12.20 -26.96 -21.79
CA ASN A 187 13.47 -27.69 -21.77
C ASN A 187 14.18 -27.68 -20.39
N GLY A 188 13.53 -27.25 -19.30
CA GLY A 188 14.23 -27.15 -18.01
C GLY A 188 13.30 -26.94 -16.79
N TYR A 189 13.92 -27.03 -15.61
CA TYR A 189 13.26 -26.88 -14.32
C TYR A 189 13.37 -25.46 -13.71
N ASN A 190 13.63 -24.46 -14.52
CA ASN A 190 14.06 -23.14 -14.04
C ASN A 190 13.23 -22.59 -12.87
N TRP A 191 11.90 -22.73 -12.96
CA TRP A 191 10.93 -22.13 -12.03
C TRP A 191 10.14 -23.21 -11.25
N HIS A 192 10.73 -24.37 -11.01
CA HIS A 192 10.06 -25.47 -10.32
C HIS A 192 9.63 -25.07 -8.92
N SER A 193 8.37 -25.37 -8.54
CA SER A 193 7.82 -25.12 -7.23
C SER A 193 7.99 -26.30 -6.26
N ASN A 194 7.70 -26.08 -4.98
CA ASN A 194 7.73 -27.08 -3.91
C ASN A 194 6.43 -27.04 -3.09
N PRO A 195 5.29 -27.39 -3.71
CA PRO A 195 4.01 -27.35 -3.03
C PRO A 195 3.93 -28.40 -1.89
N PRO A 196 3.09 -28.17 -0.88
CA PRO A 196 2.31 -26.95 -0.65
C PRO A 196 3.06 -25.90 0.18
N ASN A 197 4.37 -26.03 0.31
CA ASN A 197 5.15 -25.23 1.27
C ASN A 197 5.69 -23.93 0.68
N PHE A 198 6.39 -24.04 -0.46
CA PHE A 198 7.13 -22.93 -1.04
C PHE A 198 6.92 -22.80 -2.54
N LEU A 199 6.97 -21.57 -3.02
CA LEU A 199 6.78 -21.26 -4.44
C LEU A 199 7.96 -21.74 -5.30
N ILE A 200 9.17 -21.80 -4.75
CA ILE A 200 10.39 -22.24 -5.45
C ILE A 200 11.00 -23.46 -4.76
N ASN A 201 11.30 -24.48 -5.57
CA ASN A 201 11.91 -25.71 -5.11
C ASN A 201 13.42 -25.54 -4.92
N SER A 202 13.91 -25.89 -3.72
CA SER A 202 15.33 -25.78 -3.37
C SER A 202 16.23 -26.84 -4.01
N THR A 203 15.66 -27.85 -4.67
CA THR A 203 16.43 -28.96 -5.29
C THR A 203 16.43 -28.86 -6.80
N TYR A 204 15.29 -28.52 -7.40
CA TYR A 204 15.09 -28.64 -8.83
C TYR A 204 15.10 -27.29 -9.58
N ALA A 205 14.64 -26.18 -8.95
CA ALA A 205 14.70 -24.88 -9.59
C ALA A 205 16.13 -24.49 -9.94
N SER A 206 16.32 -23.62 -10.92
CA SER A 206 17.67 -23.18 -11.30
C SER A 206 18.36 -22.42 -10.16
N GLY A 207 19.68 -22.55 -10.06
CA GLY A 207 20.46 -21.83 -9.06
C GLY A 207 20.30 -20.31 -9.13
N ALA A 208 20.07 -19.76 -10.33
CA ALA A 208 19.80 -18.33 -10.52
C ALA A 208 18.49 -17.90 -9.85
N VAL A 209 17.45 -18.72 -9.92
CA VAL A 209 16.15 -18.45 -9.28
C VAL A 209 16.23 -18.69 -7.77
N GLN A 210 16.87 -19.76 -7.32
CA GLN A 210 17.01 -20.10 -5.90
C GLN A 210 17.77 -19.06 -5.08
N SER A 211 18.80 -18.42 -5.67
CA SER A 211 19.71 -17.50 -4.97
C SER A 211 19.36 -16.02 -5.12
N GLY A 212 18.25 -15.70 -5.75
CA GLY A 212 17.77 -14.33 -5.92
C GLY A 212 17.02 -13.77 -4.71
N ASN A 213 16.12 -12.86 -4.99
CA ASN A 213 15.19 -12.27 -4.02
C ASN A 213 13.75 -12.67 -4.35
N GLY A 214 12.88 -12.68 -3.34
CA GLY A 214 11.45 -12.89 -3.50
C GLY A 214 10.65 -12.06 -2.53
N TRP A 215 9.43 -11.74 -2.91
CA TRP A 215 8.48 -11.03 -2.05
C TRP A 215 7.09 -11.62 -2.22
N SER A 216 6.33 -11.60 -1.14
CA SER A 216 4.90 -11.91 -1.15
C SER A 216 4.17 -10.84 -0.35
N ASN A 217 3.28 -10.12 -1.00
CA ASN A 217 2.56 -8.98 -0.42
C ASN A 217 3.50 -8.03 0.35
N GLY A 218 4.60 -7.60 -0.26
CA GLY A 218 5.59 -6.69 0.31
C GLY A 218 6.60 -7.30 1.27
N THR A 219 6.35 -8.50 1.79
CA THR A 219 7.28 -9.17 2.69
C THR A 219 8.39 -9.86 1.91
N ALA A 220 9.65 -9.56 2.24
CA ALA A 220 10.82 -10.15 1.60
C ALA A 220 11.10 -11.57 2.10
N TYR A 221 11.47 -12.44 1.18
CA TYR A 221 11.87 -13.84 1.41
C TYR A 221 13.09 -14.20 0.55
N THR A 222 13.81 -15.25 0.94
CA THR A 222 14.61 -15.96 -0.07
C THR A 222 13.64 -16.73 -0.98
N PRO A 223 13.91 -16.90 -2.28
CA PRO A 223 12.96 -17.56 -3.19
C PRO A 223 12.50 -18.93 -2.73
N THR A 224 13.41 -19.74 -2.15
CA THR A 224 13.13 -21.07 -1.63
C THR A 224 12.34 -21.10 -0.30
N ALA A 225 12.12 -19.93 0.30
CA ALA A 225 11.25 -19.73 1.49
C ALA A 225 10.01 -18.89 1.16
N LEU A 226 9.83 -18.49 -0.11
CA LEU A 226 8.65 -17.75 -0.55
C LEU A 226 7.40 -18.62 -0.37
N PRO A 227 6.39 -18.18 0.41
CA PRO A 227 5.25 -19.00 0.76
C PRO A 227 4.44 -19.44 -0.46
N TRP A 228 3.79 -20.59 -0.37
CA TRP A 228 2.82 -21.03 -1.36
C TRP A 228 1.59 -20.12 -1.32
N PRO A 229 1.19 -19.49 -2.44
CA PRO A 229 0.10 -18.50 -2.46
C PRO A 229 -1.29 -19.16 -2.41
N ALA A 230 -1.65 -19.72 -1.27
CA ALA A 230 -2.96 -20.35 -1.05
C ALA A 230 -4.12 -19.34 -1.03
N ALA A 231 -3.85 -18.08 -0.70
CA ALA A 231 -4.72 -16.93 -0.87
C ALA A 231 -4.24 -16.08 -2.06
N LEU A 232 -5.09 -15.19 -2.57
CA LEU A 232 -4.68 -14.25 -3.61
C LEU A 232 -3.57 -13.34 -3.07
N SER A 233 -2.45 -13.29 -3.77
CA SER A 233 -1.26 -12.51 -3.40
C SER A 233 -0.61 -11.88 -4.62
N VAL A 234 0.21 -10.86 -4.38
CA VAL A 234 1.23 -10.39 -5.30
C VAL A 234 2.52 -11.10 -4.92
N ASP A 235 3.03 -11.94 -5.79
CA ASP A 235 4.27 -12.67 -5.57
C ASP A 235 5.31 -12.26 -6.61
N GLU A 236 6.47 -11.86 -6.13
CA GLU A 236 7.55 -11.35 -6.97
C GLU A 236 8.81 -12.20 -6.79
N LEU A 237 9.51 -12.39 -7.89
CA LEU A 237 10.79 -13.08 -7.93
C LEU A 237 11.80 -12.31 -8.76
N GLU A 238 12.99 -12.13 -8.22
CA GLU A 238 14.13 -11.49 -8.84
C GLU A 238 15.31 -12.45 -8.80
N PRO A 239 15.57 -13.18 -9.90
CA PRO A 239 16.72 -14.06 -10.00
C PRO A 239 18.04 -13.33 -9.76
N ALA A 240 18.98 -13.95 -9.04
CA ALA A 240 20.28 -13.35 -8.73
C ALA A 240 21.06 -12.94 -9.98
N THR A 241 20.91 -13.68 -11.08
CA THR A 241 21.54 -13.38 -12.36
C THR A 241 20.59 -13.79 -13.49
N PRO A 242 20.06 -12.85 -14.26
CA PRO A 242 19.31 -13.16 -15.47
C PRO A 242 20.20 -13.96 -16.43
N SER A 243 19.78 -15.16 -16.81
CA SER A 243 20.58 -16.11 -17.60
C SER A 243 19.68 -17.13 -18.28
N SER A 244 20.25 -18.10 -18.99
CA SER A 244 19.50 -19.26 -19.49
C SER A 244 18.78 -20.05 -18.40
N GLY A 245 19.22 -19.95 -17.14
CA GLY A 245 18.52 -20.52 -15.97
C GLY A 245 17.26 -19.78 -15.56
N THR A 246 16.92 -18.63 -16.20
CA THR A 246 15.67 -17.89 -15.97
C THR A 246 14.75 -17.89 -17.18
N THR A 247 15.05 -18.67 -18.22
CA THR A 247 14.19 -18.82 -19.40
C THR A 247 12.81 -19.36 -19.03
N TRP A 248 11.77 -18.86 -19.68
CA TRP A 248 10.41 -19.39 -19.61
C TRP A 248 9.72 -19.28 -20.96
N ASP A 249 8.73 -20.16 -21.20
CA ASP A 249 7.93 -20.19 -22.42
C ASP A 249 6.47 -20.59 -22.22
N ASN A 250 6.08 -20.93 -20.99
CA ASN A 250 4.69 -21.25 -20.71
C ASN A 250 4.30 -20.99 -19.24
N ILE A 251 2.99 -20.92 -18.99
CA ILE A 251 2.36 -20.90 -17.67
C ILE A 251 1.30 -22.00 -17.57
N GLY A 252 1.09 -22.50 -16.38
CA GLY A 252 0.02 -23.47 -16.08
C GLY A 252 0.38 -24.95 -16.28
N SER A 253 1.50 -25.26 -16.92
CA SER A 253 1.98 -26.64 -17.09
C SER A 253 3.46 -26.78 -16.75
N ASP A 254 3.91 -28.01 -16.58
CA ASP A 254 5.34 -28.35 -16.43
C ASP A 254 6.10 -28.26 -17.77
N ARG A 255 7.42 -28.44 -17.70
CA ARG A 255 8.30 -28.69 -18.85
C ARG A 255 7.73 -29.80 -19.74
N ASN A 256 7.88 -29.67 -21.05
CA ASN A 256 7.36 -30.63 -22.03
C ASN A 256 5.84 -30.87 -21.95
N GLN A 257 5.09 -30.04 -21.22
CA GLN A 257 3.64 -30.19 -21.03
C GLN A 257 3.27 -31.57 -20.44
N TYR A 258 4.07 -32.07 -19.50
CA TYR A 258 3.76 -33.31 -18.79
C TYR A 258 2.51 -33.14 -17.93
N HIS A 259 1.64 -34.15 -17.97
CA HIS A 259 0.28 -34.14 -17.45
C HIS A 259 0.15 -34.17 -15.94
N ASP A 260 1.22 -34.46 -15.22
CA ASP A 260 1.14 -34.77 -13.78
C ASP A 260 1.22 -33.52 -12.90
N ILE A 261 1.52 -32.38 -13.47
CA ILE A 261 1.96 -31.19 -12.72
C ILE A 261 1.34 -29.93 -13.31
N SER A 262 0.02 -29.81 -13.20
CA SER A 262 -0.63 -28.57 -13.59
C SER A 262 -0.91 -27.69 -12.38
N LEU A 263 -0.75 -26.39 -12.60
CA LEU A 263 -1.06 -25.38 -11.62
C LEU A 263 -2.57 -25.42 -11.30
N GLY A 264 -2.97 -26.07 -10.21
CA GLY A 264 -4.33 -25.89 -9.70
C GLY A 264 -4.43 -24.50 -9.11
N GLY A 265 -4.96 -23.54 -9.88
CA GLY A 265 -5.03 -22.16 -9.43
C GLY A 265 -5.26 -21.19 -10.57
N GLY A 266 -4.60 -20.02 -10.54
CA GLY A 266 -4.75 -19.08 -11.63
C GLY A 266 -4.01 -17.78 -11.43
N TYR A 267 -4.23 -16.89 -12.42
CA TYR A 267 -3.60 -15.59 -12.50
C TYR A 267 -4.61 -14.46 -12.72
N GLY A 268 -4.37 -13.34 -12.07
CA GLY A 268 -5.00 -12.07 -12.35
C GLY A 268 -4.14 -11.17 -13.24
N GLU A 269 -2.84 -11.16 -13.00
CA GLU A 269 -1.85 -10.35 -13.72
C GLU A 269 -0.50 -11.07 -13.71
N LEU A 270 0.31 -10.86 -14.75
CA LEU A 270 1.67 -11.38 -14.84
C LEU A 270 2.52 -10.41 -15.65
N ILE A 271 3.62 -9.94 -15.07
CA ILE A 271 4.53 -8.97 -15.71
C ILE A 271 5.97 -9.43 -15.51
N GLY A 272 6.72 -9.52 -16.60
CA GLY A 272 8.13 -9.90 -16.60
C GLY A 272 9.04 -8.78 -17.12
N PHE A 273 10.20 -8.60 -16.49
CA PHE A 273 11.24 -7.62 -16.87
C PHE A 273 12.57 -8.33 -17.18
N PRO A 274 13.38 -7.80 -18.10
CA PRO A 274 14.64 -8.42 -18.47
C PRO A 274 15.74 -8.21 -17.40
N THR A 275 15.56 -7.22 -16.53
CA THR A 275 16.51 -6.84 -15.47
C THR A 275 15.77 -6.71 -14.13
N ALA A 276 16.54 -6.75 -13.04
CA ALA A 276 16.04 -6.42 -11.71
C ALA A 276 15.42 -5.01 -11.70
N LEU A 277 14.37 -4.83 -10.92
CA LEU A 277 13.77 -3.52 -10.68
C LEU A 277 14.47 -2.80 -9.54
N SER A 278 14.47 -1.47 -9.58
CA SER A 278 14.80 -0.70 -8.37
C SER A 278 13.74 -0.97 -7.28
N THR A 279 14.12 -0.83 -6.02
CA THR A 279 13.17 -0.98 -4.90
C THR A 279 11.95 -0.06 -5.06
N ALA A 280 12.14 1.17 -5.56
CA ALA A 280 11.05 2.12 -5.79
C ALA A 280 10.09 1.65 -6.90
N ASP A 281 10.63 1.13 -8.00
CA ASP A 281 9.84 0.64 -9.13
C ASP A 281 9.09 -0.64 -8.75
N ARG A 282 9.77 -1.57 -8.06
CA ARG A 282 9.14 -2.78 -7.53
C ARG A 282 7.96 -2.45 -6.62
N ASN A 283 8.17 -1.55 -5.63
CA ASN A 283 7.11 -1.13 -4.72
C ASN A 283 5.95 -0.44 -5.45
N THR A 284 6.24 0.33 -6.51
CA THR A 284 5.22 0.98 -7.34
C THR A 284 4.37 -0.05 -8.09
N LEU A 285 5.02 -1.08 -8.63
CA LEU A 285 4.35 -2.17 -9.33
C LEU A 285 3.45 -2.95 -8.37
N GLU A 286 4.00 -3.43 -7.28
CA GLU A 286 3.30 -4.20 -6.24
C GLU A 286 2.09 -3.43 -5.67
N ALA A 287 2.27 -2.15 -5.30
CA ALA A 287 1.18 -1.32 -4.80
C ALA A 287 0.07 -1.14 -5.83
N SER A 288 0.41 -1.04 -7.12
CA SER A 288 -0.56 -0.95 -8.21
C SER A 288 -1.37 -2.23 -8.37
N GLU A 289 -0.70 -3.39 -8.35
CA GLU A 289 -1.33 -4.71 -8.45
C GLU A 289 -2.25 -4.97 -7.25
N ALA A 290 -1.73 -4.77 -6.05
CA ALA A 290 -2.49 -4.96 -4.83
C ALA A 290 -3.71 -4.04 -4.72
N THR A 291 -3.59 -2.77 -5.13
CA THR A 291 -4.72 -1.84 -5.17
C THR A 291 -5.80 -2.32 -6.14
N TYR A 292 -5.42 -2.75 -7.35
CA TYR A 292 -6.39 -3.21 -8.35
C TYR A 292 -7.11 -4.49 -7.91
N PHE A 293 -6.39 -5.43 -7.32
CA PHE A 293 -6.94 -6.71 -6.86
C PHE A 293 -7.46 -6.67 -5.43
N SER A 294 -7.45 -5.52 -4.75
CA SER A 294 -7.87 -5.37 -3.34
C SER A 294 -7.18 -6.40 -2.43
N ILE A 295 -5.89 -6.58 -2.66
CA ILE A 295 -5.03 -7.42 -1.82
C ILE A 295 -4.51 -6.51 -0.71
N GLY A 296 -4.71 -6.90 0.54
CA GLY A 296 -4.08 -6.23 1.68
C GLY A 296 -2.58 -6.47 1.61
N ILE A 297 -1.85 -5.56 0.96
CA ILE A 297 -0.40 -5.51 1.11
C ILE A 297 -0.07 -4.87 2.44
N LEU A 298 1.03 -5.34 3.01
CA LEU A 298 1.58 -4.79 4.24
C LEU A 298 1.84 -3.28 4.13
N PRO A 299 1.89 -2.62 5.27
CA PRO A 299 1.57 -1.21 5.43
C PRO A 299 2.54 -0.30 4.70
N VAL A 300 2.12 0.97 4.62
CA VAL A 300 2.91 2.13 4.17
C VAL A 300 4.37 1.82 3.83
N THR A 301 4.71 1.88 2.55
CA THR A 301 6.12 1.87 2.15
C THR A 301 6.71 3.24 2.46
N TRP A 302 7.53 3.29 3.50
CA TRP A 302 8.25 4.49 3.90
C TRP A 302 9.35 4.80 2.87
N LEU A 303 9.27 5.97 2.23
CA LEU A 303 10.38 6.47 1.39
C LEU A 303 11.44 7.14 2.24
N SER A 304 11.04 7.88 3.26
CA SER A 304 11.97 8.56 4.17
C SER A 304 11.29 8.86 5.49
N PHE A 305 12.09 8.89 6.55
CA PHE A 305 11.76 9.52 7.82
C PHE A 305 13.02 10.18 8.36
N THR A 306 12.97 11.50 8.57
CA THR A 306 14.11 12.32 8.98
C THR A 306 13.75 13.24 10.14
N ALA A 307 14.74 13.56 10.95
CA ALA A 307 14.66 14.54 12.03
C ALA A 307 15.76 15.58 11.83
N GLN A 308 15.41 16.87 11.92
CA GLN A 308 16.34 17.97 11.79
C GLN A 308 16.16 18.95 12.96
N SER A 309 17.25 19.35 13.63
CA SER A 309 17.21 20.35 14.68
C SER A 309 17.09 21.74 14.08
N GLN A 310 16.12 22.51 14.54
CA GLN A 310 15.87 23.87 14.10
C GLN A 310 15.49 24.75 15.29
N ASP A 311 16.36 25.67 15.67
CA ASP A 311 16.13 26.67 16.74
C ASP A 311 15.61 26.12 18.08
N GLY A 312 16.11 24.94 18.46
CA GLY A 312 15.71 24.26 19.72
C GLY A 312 14.44 23.41 19.61
N ALA A 313 13.82 23.35 18.45
CA ALA A 313 12.77 22.43 18.04
C ALA A 313 13.36 21.30 17.17
N VAL A 314 12.56 20.28 16.89
CA VAL A 314 12.91 19.22 15.93
C VAL A 314 11.86 19.17 14.84
N LEU A 315 12.25 19.44 13.61
CA LEU A 315 11.43 19.22 12.44
C LEU A 315 11.52 17.73 12.03
N LEU A 316 10.39 17.06 12.07
CA LEU A 316 10.21 15.68 11.58
C LEU A 316 9.56 15.74 10.21
N GLN A 317 10.15 15.04 9.24
CA GLN A 317 9.59 14.95 7.90
C GLN A 317 9.61 13.49 7.46
N TRP A 318 8.52 13.06 6.81
CA TRP A 318 8.46 11.73 6.23
C TRP A 318 7.71 11.74 4.91
N GLN A 319 8.03 10.73 4.12
CA GLN A 319 7.35 10.45 2.88
C GLN A 319 6.95 8.99 2.82
N THR A 320 5.79 8.74 2.28
CA THR A 320 5.29 7.43 1.93
C THR A 320 5.34 7.27 0.42
N ALA A 321 5.70 6.10 -0.10
CA ALA A 321 5.61 5.80 -1.53
C ALA A 321 4.15 5.55 -1.92
N SER A 322 3.44 4.85 -1.05
CA SER A 322 2.02 4.54 -1.16
C SER A 322 1.42 4.44 0.23
N GLU A 323 0.12 4.62 0.33
CA GLU A 323 -0.67 4.38 1.53
C GLU A 323 -1.86 3.53 1.16
N GLN A 324 -2.14 2.51 1.95
CA GLN A 324 -3.31 1.67 1.77
C GLN A 324 -3.97 1.42 3.12
N ASN A 325 -5.27 1.58 3.17
CA ASN A 325 -6.07 1.40 4.39
C ASN A 325 -5.59 2.25 5.58
N SER A 326 -4.72 3.23 5.36
CA SER A 326 -4.03 3.99 6.40
C SER A 326 -4.95 5.02 7.02
N ARG A 327 -5.20 4.93 8.33
CA ARG A 327 -6.05 5.85 9.07
C ARG A 327 -5.28 7.09 9.52
N ASP A 328 -4.17 6.89 10.21
CA ASP A 328 -3.39 7.96 10.81
C ASP A 328 -1.94 7.59 11.08
N PHE A 329 -1.11 8.61 11.30
CA PHE A 329 0.25 8.53 11.79
C PHE A 329 0.31 9.14 13.18
N ILE A 330 0.82 8.39 14.17
CA ILE A 330 1.13 8.90 15.49
C ILE A 330 2.63 9.17 15.56
N VAL A 331 3.00 10.43 15.75
CA VAL A 331 4.39 10.82 15.98
C VAL A 331 4.75 10.51 17.42
N GLN A 332 5.82 9.75 17.63
CA GLN A 332 6.29 9.35 18.96
C GLN A 332 7.71 9.82 19.19
N SER A 333 7.99 10.27 20.43
CA SER A 333 9.34 10.63 20.90
C SER A 333 9.74 9.83 22.12
N GLY A 334 11.04 9.75 22.35
CA GLY A 334 11.62 9.12 23.54
C GLY A 334 13.04 9.62 23.80
N SER A 335 13.51 9.46 25.04
CA SER A 335 14.87 9.83 25.44
C SER A 335 15.85 8.65 25.45
N ASP A 336 15.33 7.42 25.38
CA ASP A 336 16.11 6.17 25.51
C ASP A 336 15.97 5.25 24.29
N GLY A 337 15.09 5.60 23.32
CA GLY A 337 14.77 4.77 22.14
C GLY A 337 13.95 3.52 22.45
N ALA A 338 13.49 3.35 23.69
CA ALA A 338 12.70 2.20 24.16
C ALA A 338 11.33 2.62 24.68
N THR A 339 11.28 3.72 25.45
CA THR A 339 10.03 4.28 26.00
C THR A 339 9.53 5.39 25.10
N TRP A 340 8.24 5.33 24.72
CA TRP A 340 7.67 6.21 23.71
C TRP A 340 6.49 7.02 24.24
N ILE A 341 6.48 8.30 23.90
CA ILE A 341 5.41 9.26 24.21
C ILE A 341 4.79 9.72 22.91
N ASN A 342 3.46 9.69 22.83
CA ASN A 342 2.73 10.22 21.68
C ASN A 342 2.73 11.75 21.68
N LEU A 343 3.23 12.36 20.62
CA LEU A 343 3.26 13.81 20.47
C LEU A 343 2.04 14.33 19.72
N ALA A 344 1.71 13.69 18.59
CA ALA A 344 0.63 14.11 17.72
C ALA A 344 0.07 12.93 16.93
N THR A 345 -1.17 13.09 16.47
CA THR A 345 -1.80 12.20 15.48
C THR A 345 -2.15 13.02 14.25
N LEU A 346 -1.64 12.60 13.08
CA LEU A 346 -1.90 13.22 11.79
C LEU A 346 -2.70 12.25 10.92
N PRO A 347 -3.77 12.71 10.25
CA PRO A 347 -4.51 11.84 9.34
C PRO A 347 -3.64 11.41 8.17
N ALA A 348 -3.71 10.13 7.81
CA ALA A 348 -3.13 9.58 6.61
C ALA A 348 -4.03 9.86 5.38
N ALA A 349 -3.55 9.57 4.18
CA ALA A 349 -4.33 9.76 2.96
C ALA A 349 -5.37 8.64 2.72
N GLY A 350 -5.45 7.64 3.60
CA GLY A 350 -6.29 6.46 3.42
C GLY A 350 -5.69 5.52 2.39
N ASN A 351 -5.98 5.75 1.12
CA ASN A 351 -5.40 5.05 -0.02
C ASN A 351 -4.72 6.05 -0.96
N SER A 352 -3.44 5.84 -1.23
CA SER A 352 -2.68 6.65 -2.17
C SER A 352 -1.65 5.78 -2.89
N ALA A 353 -1.73 5.72 -4.21
CA ALA A 353 -0.72 5.09 -5.06
C ALA A 353 0.40 6.07 -5.48
N THR A 354 0.41 7.28 -4.93
CA THR A 354 1.42 8.30 -5.22
C THR A 354 2.08 8.74 -3.92
N PRO A 355 3.37 9.13 -3.96
CA PRO A 355 4.07 9.60 -2.78
C PRO A 355 3.34 10.73 -2.05
N ARG A 356 3.32 10.64 -0.73
CA ARG A 356 2.77 11.66 0.17
C ARG A 356 3.85 12.16 1.10
N SER A 357 3.81 13.45 1.37
CA SER A 357 4.76 14.11 2.27
C SER A 357 4.04 14.68 3.48
N TYR A 358 4.64 14.49 4.64
CA TYR A 358 4.13 14.93 5.93
C TYR A 358 5.24 15.58 6.71
N SER A 359 4.86 16.44 7.63
CA SER A 359 5.80 17.07 8.57
C SER A 359 5.13 17.33 9.92
N TYR A 360 5.95 17.33 10.96
CA TYR A 360 5.57 17.72 12.31
C TYR A 360 6.74 18.43 12.98
N VAL A 361 6.46 19.47 13.76
CA VAL A 361 7.48 20.15 14.55
C VAL A 361 7.27 19.80 16.01
N ASP A 362 8.28 19.19 16.63
CA ASP A 362 8.35 19.04 18.06
C ASP A 362 9.04 20.29 18.64
N ASP A 363 8.21 21.20 19.18
CA ASP A 363 8.70 22.44 19.79
C ASP A 363 9.35 22.22 21.15
N ASN A 364 9.30 20.99 21.67
CA ASN A 364 9.78 20.67 22.99
C ASN A 364 10.46 19.30 23.09
N PRO A 365 11.51 19.08 22.25
CA PRO A 365 12.21 17.83 22.22
C PRO A 365 12.89 17.48 23.55
N PRO A 366 13.07 16.19 23.87
CA PRO A 366 13.88 15.77 24.99
C PRO A 366 15.28 16.39 24.92
N PRO A 367 15.84 16.89 26.04
CA PRO A 367 17.18 17.48 26.03
C PRO A 367 18.26 16.45 25.72
N GLY A 368 19.25 16.83 24.94
CA GLY A 368 20.33 15.94 24.50
C GLY A 368 19.90 15.04 23.35
N LYS A 369 20.06 13.73 23.49
CA LYS A 369 19.71 12.78 22.45
C LYS A 369 18.21 12.48 22.46
N ALA A 370 17.51 12.85 21.41
CA ALA A 370 16.11 12.57 21.21
C ALA A 370 15.93 11.46 20.15
N TYR A 371 14.98 10.57 20.35
CA TYR A 371 14.62 9.50 19.45
C TYR A 371 13.20 9.71 18.99
N TYR A 372 12.94 9.45 17.71
CA TYR A 372 11.61 9.56 17.11
C TYR A 372 11.29 8.33 16.29
N ARG A 373 10.01 7.96 16.27
CA ARG A 373 9.44 7.00 15.34
C ARG A 373 8.01 7.41 14.97
N LEU A 374 7.51 6.85 13.91
CA LEU A 374 6.12 6.96 13.51
C LEU A 374 5.42 5.65 13.79
N GLN A 375 4.23 5.72 14.33
CA GLN A 375 3.29 4.61 14.39
C GLN A 375 2.20 4.92 13.38
N GLN A 376 2.04 4.09 12.37
CA GLN A 376 0.91 4.11 11.47
C GLN A 376 -0.17 3.19 12.01
N THR A 377 -1.42 3.61 11.90
CA THR A 377 -2.58 2.77 12.23
C THR A 377 -3.49 2.69 11.02
N ASP A 378 -3.91 1.48 10.66
CA ASP A 378 -4.83 1.23 9.57
C ASP A 378 -6.29 1.37 10.00
N LEU A 379 -7.22 1.45 9.04
CA LEU A 379 -8.65 1.59 9.30
C LEU A 379 -9.24 0.36 10.02
N ASP A 380 -8.63 -0.81 9.84
CA ASP A 380 -8.97 -2.07 10.53
C ASP A 380 -8.32 -2.21 11.92
N GLY A 381 -7.38 -1.29 12.25
CA GLY A 381 -6.73 -1.22 13.56
C GLY A 381 -5.33 -1.82 13.61
N ASP A 382 -4.82 -2.37 12.53
CA ASP A 382 -3.44 -2.85 12.45
C ASP A 382 -2.44 -1.71 12.62
N VAL A 383 -1.29 -2.01 13.24
CA VAL A 383 -0.30 -1.01 13.65
C VAL A 383 1.09 -1.36 13.11
N HIS A 384 1.71 -0.37 12.49
CA HIS A 384 3.04 -0.48 11.89
C HIS A 384 3.94 0.66 12.33
N TYR A 385 5.27 0.41 12.37
CA TYR A 385 6.24 1.40 12.84
C TYR A 385 7.28 1.72 11.78
N SER A 386 7.69 2.98 11.71
CA SER A 386 8.85 3.40 10.92
C SER A 386 10.16 2.94 11.58
N VAL A 387 11.27 3.16 10.87
CA VAL A 387 12.60 3.17 11.50
C VAL A 387 12.66 4.21 12.63
N VAL A 388 13.52 3.98 13.61
CA VAL A 388 13.81 4.96 14.67
C VAL A 388 14.89 5.91 14.15
N VAL A 389 14.63 7.20 14.21
CA VAL A 389 15.65 8.24 13.96
C VAL A 389 16.08 8.86 15.28
N ALA A 390 17.37 9.15 15.40
CA ALA A 390 17.93 9.79 16.57
C ALA A 390 18.62 11.10 16.19
N ILE A 391 18.46 12.12 17.01
CA ILE A 391 19.06 13.43 16.80
C ILE A 391 19.60 14.00 18.09
N GLU A 392 20.76 14.66 18.02
CA GLU A 392 21.24 15.52 19.10
C GLU A 392 20.58 16.89 18.98
N VAL A 393 19.88 17.30 20.04
CA VAL A 393 19.24 18.62 20.11
C VAL A 393 20.24 19.59 20.76
N PRO A 394 20.88 20.49 20.00
CA PRO A 394 21.84 21.40 20.55
C PRO A 394 21.18 22.34 21.55
N GLY A 395 21.58 22.29 22.77
CA GLY A 395 21.70 23.42 23.68
C GLY A 395 20.48 24.18 24.18
N ALA A 396 19.26 23.78 23.90
CA ALA A 396 18.09 24.35 24.57
C ALA A 396 17.63 23.42 25.70
N GLN A 397 18.44 23.35 26.76
CA GLN A 397 17.96 22.75 28.01
C GLN A 397 16.92 23.69 28.61
N LYS A 398 15.67 23.61 28.17
CA LYS A 398 14.55 24.21 28.91
C LYS A 398 14.56 23.62 30.31
N GLU A 399 14.53 24.47 31.31
CA GLU A 399 14.48 24.01 32.69
C GLU A 399 13.11 23.45 33.03
N PHE A 400 12.07 24.00 32.41
CA PHE A 400 10.67 23.63 32.62
C PHE A 400 9.81 24.00 31.40
N GLN A 401 8.61 23.43 31.37
CA GLN A 401 7.55 23.74 30.39
C GLN A 401 6.21 23.88 31.09
N LEU A 402 5.39 24.82 30.60
CA LEU A 402 3.98 24.91 30.98
C LEU A 402 3.18 23.84 30.20
N ILE A 403 2.36 23.06 30.90
CA ILE A 403 1.46 22.07 30.28
C ILE A 403 0.24 22.78 29.66
N GLN A 404 -0.18 23.91 30.23
CA GLN A 404 -1.31 24.70 29.75
C GLN A 404 -1.05 26.19 29.94
N ASN A 405 -1.28 26.97 28.92
CA ASN A 405 -1.28 28.42 28.94
C ASN A 405 -2.21 28.96 27.84
N PRO A 406 -3.31 29.66 28.16
CA PRO A 406 -3.71 30.23 29.45
C PRO A 406 -4.06 29.21 30.55
N VAL A 407 -3.83 29.58 31.80
CA VAL A 407 -4.20 28.79 32.99
C VAL A 407 -5.60 29.20 33.46
N ALA A 408 -6.60 28.39 33.11
CA ALA A 408 -8.00 28.69 33.43
C ALA A 408 -8.42 28.21 34.84
N SER A 409 -7.80 27.18 35.39
CA SER A 409 -8.17 26.52 36.64
C SER A 409 -7.48 27.07 37.88
N ARG A 410 -6.68 28.11 37.74
CA ARG A 410 -5.78 28.63 38.78
C ARG A 410 -4.79 27.59 39.35
N LEU A 411 -4.64 26.48 38.68
CA LEU A 411 -3.65 25.44 38.94
C LEU A 411 -2.67 25.40 37.77
N LEU A 412 -1.48 25.93 37.97
CA LEU A 412 -0.41 25.89 37.01
C LEU A 412 0.19 24.49 37.01
N ARG A 413 0.21 23.82 35.86
CA ARG A 413 0.87 22.53 35.68
C ARG A 413 2.11 22.71 34.81
N ILE A 414 3.22 22.16 35.27
CA ILE A 414 4.52 22.23 34.61
C ILE A 414 5.19 20.87 34.55
N ASN A 415 5.98 20.66 33.52
CA ASN A 415 7.00 19.61 33.51
C ASN A 415 8.36 20.26 33.77
N VAL A 416 9.09 19.80 34.81
CA VAL A 416 10.44 20.22 35.13
C VAL A 416 11.41 19.19 34.57
N TYR A 417 12.35 19.61 33.74
CA TYR A 417 13.28 18.69 33.06
C TYR A 417 14.62 18.56 33.79
N ARG A 418 14.98 19.53 34.61
CA ARG A 418 16.16 19.49 35.49
C ARG A 418 15.88 20.25 36.76
N SER A 419 16.60 19.88 37.83
CA SER A 419 16.53 20.55 39.11
C SER A 419 16.76 22.04 38.96
N THR A 420 15.78 22.86 39.29
CA THR A 420 15.81 24.30 39.09
C THR A 420 14.95 25.03 40.10
N THR A 421 15.25 26.31 40.27
CA THR A 421 14.45 27.20 41.13
C THR A 421 13.62 28.12 40.25
N LEU A 422 12.31 28.02 40.36
CA LEU A 422 11.37 28.84 39.63
C LEU A 422 10.93 30.05 40.44
N SER A 423 10.73 31.15 39.76
CA SER A 423 10.23 32.39 40.35
C SER A 423 9.03 32.87 39.56
N LEU A 424 7.92 33.22 40.21
CA LEU A 424 6.79 33.92 39.63
C LEU A 424 6.97 35.41 39.85
N LEU A 425 6.87 36.17 38.74
CA LEU A 425 7.06 37.60 38.76
C LEU A 425 5.85 38.30 38.11
N THR A 426 5.56 39.50 38.54
CA THR A 426 4.68 40.40 37.79
C THR A 426 5.35 40.82 36.46
N MET A 427 4.59 41.35 35.52
CA MET A 427 5.17 41.97 34.28
C MET A 427 6.14 43.08 34.57
N GLY A 428 6.07 43.71 35.75
CA GLY A 428 7.02 44.77 36.20
C GLY A 428 8.25 44.19 36.89
N GLY A 429 8.41 42.88 36.97
CA GLY A 429 9.58 42.20 37.57
C GLY A 429 9.50 42.02 39.11
N THR A 430 8.38 42.37 39.76
CA THR A 430 8.21 42.12 41.20
C THR A 430 8.07 40.62 41.47
N LEU A 431 8.92 40.09 42.35
CA LEU A 431 8.90 38.71 42.78
C LEU A 431 7.66 38.44 43.64
N LEU A 432 6.87 37.44 43.26
CA LEU A 432 5.67 36.98 43.99
C LEU A 432 5.94 35.74 44.81
N TRP A 433 6.65 34.75 44.27
CA TRP A 433 7.15 33.58 44.98
C TRP A 433 8.38 33.01 44.28
N LYS A 434 9.09 32.13 45.00
CA LYS A 434 10.27 31.40 44.53
C LYS A 434 10.32 30.04 45.20
N GLU A 435 10.47 29.00 44.42
CA GLU A 435 10.45 27.61 44.92
C GLU A 435 11.38 26.72 44.08
N HIS A 436 11.93 25.69 44.71
CA HIS A 436 12.82 24.72 44.08
C HIS A 436 12.07 23.50 43.65
N PHE A 437 12.33 23.02 42.42
CA PHE A 437 11.67 21.88 41.80
C PHE A 437 12.72 20.89 41.31
N GLU A 438 12.49 19.60 41.60
CA GLU A 438 13.19 18.49 41.02
C GLU A 438 12.54 18.05 39.69
N PRO A 439 13.26 17.31 38.85
CA PRO A 439 12.70 16.80 37.58
C PRO A 439 11.41 16.01 37.80
N GLY A 440 10.38 16.29 37.00
CA GLY A 440 9.07 15.65 37.06
C GLY A 440 7.91 16.60 36.81
N ALA A 441 6.70 16.04 36.88
CA ALA A 441 5.48 16.83 36.78
C ALA A 441 5.20 17.55 38.13
N ALA A 442 4.95 18.85 38.06
CA ALA A 442 4.60 19.65 39.26
C ALA A 442 3.32 20.45 39.03
N SER A 443 2.63 20.77 40.13
CA SER A 443 1.43 21.59 40.10
C SER A 443 1.54 22.68 41.17
N ILE A 444 1.30 23.93 40.75
CA ILE A 444 1.46 25.12 41.60
C ILE A 444 0.12 25.83 41.70
N SER A 445 -0.38 26.05 42.88
CA SER A 445 -1.61 26.81 43.08
C SER A 445 -1.38 28.31 42.86
N LEU A 446 -2.17 28.91 42.00
CA LEU A 446 -2.18 30.34 41.73
C LEU A 446 -3.48 30.98 42.26
N ALA A 447 -4.17 30.34 43.20
CA ALA A 447 -5.45 30.79 43.75
C ALA A 447 -5.40 32.19 44.34
N ASP A 448 -4.26 32.56 44.96
CA ASP A 448 -4.07 33.83 45.69
C ASP A 448 -3.67 34.98 44.74
N TYR A 449 -3.49 34.73 43.46
CA TYR A 449 -3.03 35.75 42.52
C TYR A 449 -4.19 36.23 41.64
N PRO A 450 -4.31 37.55 41.37
CA PRO A 450 -5.33 38.08 40.48
C PRO A 450 -5.21 37.52 39.03
N LYS A 451 -6.29 37.53 38.27
CA LYS A 451 -6.24 37.28 36.84
C LYS A 451 -5.29 38.29 36.18
N GLY A 452 -4.50 37.85 35.24
CA GLY A 452 -3.52 38.73 34.60
C GLY A 452 -2.36 37.97 33.96
N THR A 453 -1.40 38.75 33.54
CA THR A 453 -0.17 38.24 32.92
C THR A 453 0.98 38.26 33.91
N TYR A 454 1.71 37.20 34.00
CA TYR A 454 2.86 36.97 34.84
C TYR A 454 4.05 36.43 34.04
N LEU A 455 5.23 36.43 34.66
CA LEU A 455 6.42 35.76 34.14
C LEU A 455 6.77 34.62 35.09
N LEU A 456 6.91 33.40 34.56
CA LEU A 456 7.52 32.31 35.26
C LEU A 456 8.97 32.17 34.78
N SER A 457 9.93 32.38 35.69
CA SER A 457 11.35 32.43 35.36
C SER A 457 12.13 31.38 36.12
N GLY A 458 12.92 30.59 35.41
CA GLY A 458 13.99 29.76 35.93
C GLY A 458 15.34 30.47 35.85
N GLN A 459 16.44 29.71 35.82
CA GLN A 459 17.79 30.25 35.70
C GLN A 459 18.12 30.73 34.30
N THR A 460 17.63 29.98 33.27
CA THR A 460 17.89 30.26 31.86
C THR A 460 16.61 30.42 31.03
N THR A 461 15.47 30.01 31.54
CA THR A 461 14.19 30.00 30.84
C THR A 461 13.19 30.94 31.52
N THR A 462 12.58 31.84 30.75
CA THR A 462 11.46 32.68 31.21
C THR A 462 10.28 32.55 30.27
N VAL A 463 9.10 32.27 30.81
CA VAL A 463 7.87 32.07 30.04
C VAL A 463 6.78 33.04 30.52
N LYS A 464 6.08 33.63 29.56
CA LYS A 464 4.89 34.45 29.84
C LYS A 464 3.70 33.55 30.17
N LEU A 465 3.11 33.79 31.33
CA LEU A 465 1.97 33.05 31.88
C LEU A 465 0.71 33.93 31.83
N LEU A 466 -0.37 33.44 31.28
CA LEU A 466 -1.67 34.10 31.30
C LEU A 466 -2.62 33.35 32.26
N LEU A 467 -3.00 34.02 33.37
CA LEU A 467 -3.96 33.52 34.36
C LEU A 467 -5.36 34.07 34.07
N GLN A 468 -6.33 33.20 33.84
CA GLN A 468 -7.71 33.52 33.50
C GLN A 468 -8.69 33.21 34.65
#